data_0c4548bc68472d5c82c318e615507778
#
_entry.id   0c4548bc68472d5c82c318e615507778
#
_cell.length_a   1.000
_cell.length_b   1.000
_cell.length_c   1.000
_cell.angle_alpha   90.00
_cell.angle_beta   90.00
_cell.angle_gamma   90.00
#
_symmetry.space_group_name_H-M   'P 1'
#
loop_
_entity.id
_entity.type
_entity.pdbx_description
1 polymer ?
#
loop_
_entity_poly.entity_id
_entity_poly.type
_entity_poly.pdbx_seq_one_letter_code
_entity_poly.pdbx_strand_id
1 'polypeptide(L)'
;VALLCTALAACHTRHKADCHIRQSHLREGDVIFRRGTSANSRMVTLLQGFYSHVGIVADSSGHGDLRIVHAVPDEPDFKGDYDRVKMDRLDTFLSPQRAEAACLMRQDDAEVAHKAASHALRLLKKGIRFDADYNEQDTTEMYCTEFVAYVYKQAGMDIAGNERENIQTPWFKARCLMPYHLQRCKKLRCVVRY
;
A
#
# COMPACT_ATOMS: atom_id res chain seq x y z
N VAL A 1 -18.93 -61.32 18.01
CA VAL A 1 -19.00 -60.60 16.72
C VAL A 1 -18.70 -59.15 17.02
N ALA A 2 -17.45 -58.73 16.79
CA ALA A 2 -17.00 -57.34 17.01
C ALA A 2 -16.98 -56.61 15.65
N LEU A 3 -17.81 -55.59 15.53
CA LEU A 3 -17.82 -54.67 14.38
C LEU A 3 -16.74 -53.61 14.61
N LEU A 4 -15.70 -53.65 13.80
CA LEU A 4 -14.70 -52.59 13.68
C LEU A 4 -15.31 -51.45 12.84
N CYS A 5 -15.63 -50.29 13.47
CA CYS A 5 -15.87 -49.05 12.76
C CYS A 5 -14.55 -48.36 12.48
N THR A 6 -14.05 -48.50 11.27
CA THR A 6 -12.95 -47.66 10.76
C THR A 6 -13.48 -46.30 10.33
N ALA A 7 -13.28 -45.30 11.20
CA ALA A 7 -13.52 -43.89 10.83
C ALA A 7 -12.40 -43.42 9.90
N LEU A 8 -12.71 -43.27 8.63
CA LEU A 8 -11.86 -42.56 7.67
C LEU A 8 -11.86 -41.09 8.04
N ALA A 9 -10.80 -40.63 8.71
CA ALA A 9 -10.50 -39.24 8.85
C ALA A 9 -10.10 -38.67 7.47
N ALA A 10 -11.08 -38.10 6.77
CA ALA A 10 -10.82 -37.34 5.56
C ALA A 10 -10.08 -36.07 5.97
N CYS A 11 -8.75 -36.11 5.83
CA CYS A 11 -7.89 -34.94 5.97
C CYS A 11 -8.25 -33.96 4.84
N HIS A 12 -9.12 -33.01 5.13
CA HIS A 12 -9.37 -31.88 4.25
C HIS A 12 -8.14 -30.94 4.34
N THR A 13 -7.09 -31.26 3.58
CA THR A 13 -6.10 -30.27 3.20
C THR A 13 -6.82 -29.27 2.31
N ARG A 14 -7.38 -28.22 2.92
CA ARG A 14 -7.70 -27.00 2.19
C ARG A 14 -6.38 -26.55 1.57
N HIS A 15 -6.21 -26.77 0.28
CA HIS A 15 -5.26 -26.02 -0.52
C HIS A 15 -5.57 -24.54 -0.24
N LYS A 16 -4.76 -23.88 0.58
CA LYS A 16 -4.64 -22.43 0.55
C LYS A 16 -4.30 -22.13 -0.91
N ALA A 17 -5.28 -21.66 -1.66
CA ALA A 17 -5.01 -21.11 -2.97
C ALA A 17 -3.88 -20.09 -2.75
N ASP A 18 -2.80 -20.25 -3.51
CA ASP A 18 -1.63 -19.37 -3.48
C ASP A 18 -2.05 -17.99 -4.00
N CYS A 19 -2.75 -17.22 -3.15
CA CYS A 19 -3.25 -15.89 -3.47
C CYS A 19 -2.16 -14.84 -3.24
N HIS A 20 -0.95 -15.09 -3.76
CA HIS A 20 0.10 -14.08 -3.73
C HIS A 20 -0.08 -13.09 -4.89
N ILE A 21 0.14 -11.80 -4.60
CA ILE A 21 0.27 -10.80 -5.66
C ILE A 21 1.56 -11.11 -6.41
N ARG A 22 1.43 -11.30 -7.74
CA ARG A 22 2.55 -11.60 -8.64
C ARG A 22 2.81 -10.41 -9.55
N GLN A 23 4.02 -10.33 -10.09
CA GLN A 23 4.40 -9.28 -11.06
C GLN A 23 3.40 -9.21 -12.24
N SER A 24 2.89 -10.35 -12.71
CA SER A 24 1.91 -10.42 -13.80
C SER A 24 0.53 -9.83 -13.46
N HIS A 25 0.23 -9.61 -12.18
CA HIS A 25 -1.01 -8.95 -11.76
C HIS A 25 -0.91 -7.43 -11.84
N LEU A 26 0.32 -6.88 -11.78
CA LEU A 26 0.54 -5.45 -11.71
C LEU A 26 0.21 -4.76 -13.04
N ARG A 27 -0.33 -3.57 -12.95
CA ARG A 27 -0.43 -2.58 -14.04
C ARG A 27 0.00 -1.23 -13.50
N GLU A 28 0.48 -0.40 -14.39
CA GLU A 28 0.82 0.98 -14.04
C GLU A 28 -0.39 1.71 -13.46
N GLY A 29 -0.17 2.46 -12.39
CA GLY A 29 -1.21 3.14 -11.63
C GLY A 29 -1.95 2.28 -10.61
N ASP A 30 -1.74 0.96 -10.54
CA ASP A 30 -2.35 0.16 -9.47
C ASP A 30 -1.97 0.67 -8.09
N VAL A 31 -2.91 0.62 -7.16
CA VAL A 31 -2.70 0.97 -5.75
C VAL A 31 -2.51 -0.33 -4.96
N ILE A 32 -1.37 -0.48 -4.32
CA ILE A 32 -1.02 -1.67 -3.55
C ILE A 32 -0.95 -1.36 -2.07
N PHE A 33 -1.71 -2.12 -1.28
CA PHE A 33 -1.74 -2.03 0.18
C PHE A 33 -0.99 -3.19 0.79
N ARG A 34 -0.35 -2.96 1.93
CA ARG A 34 0.19 -4.03 2.78
C ARG A 34 -0.17 -3.84 4.24
N ARG A 35 -0.34 -4.95 4.96
CA ARG A 35 -0.33 -4.99 6.41
C ARG A 35 1.12 -5.15 6.84
N GLY A 36 1.71 -4.09 7.33
CA GLY A 36 3.12 -4.09 7.72
C GLY A 36 3.38 -4.78 9.06
N THR A 37 4.62 -5.17 9.27
CA THR A 37 5.10 -5.89 10.46
C THR A 37 5.73 -4.99 11.52
N SER A 38 6.08 -3.74 11.18
CA SER A 38 6.73 -2.80 12.08
C SER A 38 5.83 -2.35 13.24
N ALA A 39 6.43 -1.79 14.30
CA ALA A 39 5.68 -1.23 15.43
C ALA A 39 4.74 -0.10 14.98
N ASN A 40 5.20 0.79 14.08
CA ASN A 40 4.38 1.85 13.48
C ASN A 40 3.21 1.27 12.70
N SER A 41 3.43 0.23 11.90
CA SER A 41 2.38 -0.47 11.17
C SER A 41 1.31 -1.06 12.10
N ARG A 42 1.72 -1.66 13.21
CA ARG A 42 0.79 -2.21 14.20
C ARG A 42 -0.06 -1.11 14.85
N MET A 43 0.53 0.04 15.15
CA MET A 43 -0.20 1.19 15.67
C MET A 43 -1.28 1.67 14.68
N VAL A 44 -0.94 1.80 13.39
CA VAL A 44 -1.91 2.18 12.35
C VAL A 44 -3.06 1.17 12.27
N THR A 45 -2.79 -0.14 12.37
CA THR A 45 -3.85 -1.17 12.33
C THR A 45 -4.75 -1.17 13.56
N LEU A 46 -4.24 -0.77 14.73
CA LEU A 46 -5.07 -0.61 15.94
C LEU A 46 -6.09 0.53 15.82
N LEU A 47 -5.84 1.51 14.95
CA LEU A 47 -6.70 2.66 14.72
C LEU A 47 -7.84 2.42 13.71
N GLN A 48 -8.23 1.17 13.43
CA GLN A 48 -9.37 0.73 12.60
C GLN A 48 -9.04 0.29 11.16
N GLY A 49 -7.81 0.07 10.79
CA GLY A 49 -7.46 -0.40 9.46
C GLY A 49 -6.90 -1.83 9.44
N PHE A 50 -7.21 -2.61 8.39
CA PHE A 50 -6.53 -3.89 8.19
C PHE A 50 -5.13 -3.69 7.58
N TYR A 51 -4.98 -2.73 6.66
CA TYR A 51 -3.70 -2.36 6.06
C TYR A 51 -3.13 -1.11 6.72
N SER A 52 -1.80 -1.07 6.84
CA SER A 52 -1.07 0.02 7.48
C SER A 52 -0.26 0.86 6.50
N HIS A 53 -0.11 0.41 5.26
CA HIS A 53 0.75 1.06 4.29
C HIS A 53 0.21 0.91 2.87
N VAL A 54 0.58 1.86 2.00
CA VAL A 54 0.12 1.90 0.61
C VAL A 54 1.20 2.48 -0.30
N GLY A 55 1.23 2.01 -1.54
CA GLY A 55 2.04 2.55 -2.62
C GLY A 55 1.31 2.51 -3.96
N ILE A 56 1.92 3.04 -4.99
CA ILE A 56 1.44 3.04 -6.36
C ILE A 56 2.42 2.33 -7.28
N VAL A 57 1.90 1.54 -8.22
CA VAL A 57 2.71 0.84 -9.22
C VAL A 57 3.09 1.81 -10.34
N ALA A 58 4.36 1.84 -10.70
CA ALA A 58 4.88 2.68 -11.78
C ALA A 58 5.96 1.95 -12.59
N ASP A 59 6.09 2.30 -13.87
CA ASP A 59 7.18 1.85 -14.74
C ASP A 59 8.21 2.96 -14.90
N SER A 60 9.34 2.83 -14.21
CA SER A 60 10.43 3.80 -14.30
C SER A 60 11.33 3.61 -15.54
N SER A 61 11.23 2.44 -16.18
CA SER A 61 12.09 2.06 -17.30
C SER A 61 11.44 2.35 -18.67
N GLY A 62 10.10 2.44 -18.71
CA GLY A 62 9.33 2.46 -19.96
C GLY A 62 9.32 1.13 -20.71
N HIS A 63 9.82 0.05 -20.08
CA HIS A 63 9.95 -1.29 -20.69
C HIS A 63 9.19 -2.37 -19.91
N GLY A 64 8.26 -1.97 -19.02
CA GLY A 64 7.41 -2.90 -18.26
C GLY A 64 8.03 -3.41 -16.96
N ASP A 65 9.14 -2.85 -16.46
CA ASP A 65 9.67 -3.13 -15.12
C ASP A 65 8.84 -2.37 -14.06
N LEU A 66 7.67 -2.92 -13.77
CA LEU A 66 6.73 -2.34 -12.81
C LEU A 66 7.25 -2.49 -11.39
N ARG A 67 7.33 -1.38 -10.66
CA ARG A 67 7.79 -1.29 -9.28
C ARG A 67 6.81 -0.49 -8.45
N ILE A 68 6.97 -0.48 -7.14
CA ILE A 68 6.11 0.22 -6.20
C ILE A 68 6.80 1.50 -5.72
N VAL A 69 6.18 2.66 -5.97
CA VAL A 69 6.61 3.95 -5.42
C VAL A 69 5.76 4.24 -4.19
N HIS A 70 6.41 4.53 -3.06
CA HIS A 70 5.75 4.76 -1.79
C HIS A 70 6.54 5.69 -0.88
N ALA A 71 5.87 6.43 0.01
CA ALA A 71 6.49 7.19 1.08
C ALA A 71 6.56 6.32 2.34
N VAL A 72 7.74 6.07 2.89
CA VAL A 72 7.90 5.10 3.99
C VAL A 72 8.97 5.53 4.98
N PRO A 73 8.70 5.40 6.30
CA PRO A 73 9.70 5.55 7.34
C PRO A 73 10.34 4.20 7.69
N ASP A 74 11.51 4.23 8.31
CA ASP A 74 12.21 3.09 8.91
C ASP A 74 12.55 1.94 7.93
N GLU A 75 12.65 2.23 6.64
CA GLU A 75 13.02 1.25 5.61
C GLU A 75 14.21 1.77 4.78
N PRO A 76 15.40 1.94 5.35
CA PRO A 76 16.56 2.48 4.64
C PRO A 76 17.06 1.53 3.55
N ASP A 77 17.49 2.07 2.41
CA ASP A 77 18.12 1.31 1.32
C ASP A 77 19.63 1.13 1.56
N PHE A 78 20.23 2.02 2.37
CA PHE A 78 21.66 1.98 2.74
C PHE A 78 21.88 2.64 4.11
N LYS A 79 23.08 2.44 4.68
CA LYS A 79 23.42 3.03 5.99
C LYS A 79 23.45 4.57 5.90
N GLY A 80 22.61 5.23 6.71
CA GLY A 80 22.47 6.69 6.74
C GLY A 80 21.43 7.24 5.76
N ASP A 81 20.63 6.36 5.13
CA ASP A 81 19.48 6.78 4.35
C ASP A 81 18.42 7.46 5.23
N TYR A 82 17.57 8.28 4.64
CA TYR A 82 16.50 9.00 5.33
C TYR A 82 15.13 8.56 4.84
N ASP A 83 14.12 8.80 5.66
CA ASP A 83 12.73 8.49 5.37
C ASP A 83 12.19 9.37 4.24
N ARG A 84 11.69 8.76 3.18
CA ARG A 84 11.35 9.46 1.93
C ARG A 84 10.40 8.67 1.03
N VAL A 85 9.98 9.31 -0.04
CA VAL A 85 9.43 8.61 -1.20
C VAL A 85 10.55 7.80 -1.86
N LYS A 86 10.34 6.49 -1.97
CA LYS A 86 11.27 5.54 -2.58
C LYS A 86 10.57 4.58 -3.53
N MET A 87 11.33 3.74 -4.21
CA MET A 87 10.80 2.76 -5.15
C MET A 87 11.37 1.38 -4.84
N ASP A 88 10.49 0.44 -4.60
CA ASP A 88 10.83 -0.95 -4.30
C ASP A 88 10.33 -1.92 -5.40
N ARG A 89 11.00 -3.06 -5.53
CA ARG A 89 10.47 -4.20 -6.26
C ARG A 89 9.30 -4.81 -5.49
N LEU A 90 8.43 -5.52 -6.20
CA LEU A 90 7.28 -6.20 -5.57
C LEU A 90 7.71 -7.17 -4.46
N ASP A 91 8.75 -7.96 -4.70
CA ASP A 91 9.30 -8.94 -3.74
C ASP A 91 9.88 -8.27 -2.49
N THR A 92 10.47 -7.07 -2.62
CA THR A 92 10.95 -6.26 -1.51
C THR A 92 9.79 -5.65 -0.73
N PHE A 93 8.84 -5.03 -1.43
CA PHE A 93 7.66 -4.38 -0.81
C PHE A 93 6.80 -5.38 -0.05
N LEU A 94 6.64 -6.61 -0.56
CA LEU A 94 5.84 -7.70 0.04
C LEU A 94 6.70 -8.77 0.72
N SER A 95 7.96 -8.50 1.03
CA SER A 95 8.79 -9.46 1.75
C SER A 95 8.16 -9.84 3.11
N PRO A 96 8.36 -11.07 3.61
CA PRO A 96 7.81 -11.52 4.90
C PRO A 96 8.21 -10.64 6.08
N GLN A 97 9.34 -9.93 5.97
CA GLN A 97 9.82 -8.98 6.98
C GLN A 97 9.03 -7.67 6.97
N ARG A 98 8.33 -7.36 5.88
CA ARG A 98 7.63 -6.09 5.67
C ARG A 98 6.11 -6.23 5.55
N ALA A 99 5.59 -7.42 5.19
CA ALA A 99 4.17 -7.61 4.91
C ALA A 99 3.64 -8.96 5.40
N GLU A 100 2.51 -8.93 6.12
CA GLU A 100 1.73 -10.11 6.56
C GLU A 100 0.55 -10.39 5.62
N ALA A 101 0.05 -9.35 4.95
CA ALA A 101 -1.07 -9.41 4.01
C ALA A 101 -0.97 -8.26 3.01
N ALA A 102 -1.60 -8.43 1.85
CA ALA A 102 -1.64 -7.39 0.83
C ALA A 102 -2.94 -7.38 0.03
N CYS A 103 -3.22 -6.24 -0.60
CA CYS A 103 -4.32 -6.05 -1.53
C CYS A 103 -3.87 -5.16 -2.68
N LEU A 104 -4.14 -5.59 -3.90
CA LEU A 104 -3.95 -4.81 -5.12
C LEU A 104 -5.30 -4.27 -5.56
N MET A 105 -5.39 -2.97 -5.73
CA MET A 105 -6.58 -2.29 -6.23
C MET A 105 -6.24 -1.51 -7.51
N ARG A 106 -7.22 -1.39 -8.39
CA ARG A 106 -7.04 -0.82 -9.73
C ARG A 106 -8.08 0.23 -10.04
N GLN A 107 -7.62 1.31 -10.66
CA GLN A 107 -8.45 2.25 -11.38
C GLN A 107 -8.60 1.79 -12.83
N ASP A 108 -9.84 1.76 -13.35
CA ASP A 108 -10.11 1.21 -14.69
C ASP A 108 -9.82 2.21 -15.82
N ASP A 109 -9.72 3.51 -15.54
CA ASP A 109 -9.27 4.52 -16.51
C ASP A 109 -7.74 4.47 -16.64
N ALA A 110 -7.26 3.90 -17.75
CA ALA A 110 -5.84 3.71 -18.00
C ALA A 110 -5.07 5.04 -18.15
N GLU A 111 -5.72 6.10 -18.64
CA GLU A 111 -5.09 7.41 -18.79
C GLU A 111 -4.85 8.06 -17.42
N VAL A 112 -5.85 8.02 -16.54
CA VAL A 112 -5.72 8.48 -15.14
C VAL A 112 -4.65 7.67 -14.40
N ALA A 113 -4.67 6.35 -14.54
CA ALA A 113 -3.70 5.44 -13.94
C ALA A 113 -2.25 5.79 -14.36
N HIS A 114 -2.02 5.94 -15.67
CA HIS A 114 -0.73 6.34 -16.23
C HIS A 114 -0.27 7.72 -15.74
N LYS A 115 -1.17 8.72 -15.74
CA LYS A 115 -0.86 10.06 -15.22
C LYS A 115 -0.48 10.01 -13.74
N ALA A 116 -1.20 9.24 -12.91
CA ALA A 116 -0.90 9.10 -11.49
C ALA A 116 0.48 8.47 -11.27
N ALA A 117 0.81 7.39 -11.98
CA ALA A 117 2.14 6.77 -11.95
C ALA A 117 3.25 7.74 -12.39
N SER A 118 3.01 8.51 -13.46
CA SER A 118 3.95 9.55 -13.92
C SER A 118 4.16 10.65 -12.88
N HIS A 119 3.12 11.05 -12.13
CA HIS A 119 3.27 11.99 -11.02
C HIS A 119 4.09 11.38 -9.88
N ALA A 120 3.86 10.10 -9.55
CA ALA A 120 4.64 9.39 -8.53
C ALA A 120 6.14 9.36 -8.86
N LEU A 121 6.50 9.06 -10.10
CA LEU A 121 7.89 9.08 -10.56
C LEU A 121 8.53 10.48 -10.49
N ARG A 122 7.74 11.54 -10.75
CA ARG A 122 8.23 12.93 -10.57
C ARG A 122 8.53 13.26 -9.12
N LEU A 123 7.69 12.85 -8.18
CA LEU A 123 7.91 13.07 -6.75
C LEU A 123 9.09 12.23 -6.22
N LEU A 124 9.22 10.98 -6.69
CA LEU A 124 10.39 10.15 -6.42
C LEU A 124 11.69 10.86 -6.84
N LYS A 125 11.72 11.39 -8.07
CA LYS A 125 12.89 12.13 -8.59
C LYS A 125 13.20 13.41 -7.81
N LYS A 126 12.17 14.05 -7.22
CA LYS A 126 12.33 15.23 -6.36
C LYS A 126 12.89 14.91 -4.99
N GLY A 127 12.91 13.65 -4.58
CA GLY A 127 13.39 13.25 -3.26
C GLY A 127 12.48 13.72 -2.13
N ILE A 128 11.15 13.66 -2.31
CA ILE A 128 10.17 14.06 -1.29
C ILE A 128 10.43 13.24 -0.01
N ARG A 129 10.52 13.92 1.13
CA ARG A 129 10.72 13.30 2.44
C ARG A 129 9.43 12.68 2.96
N PHE A 130 9.58 11.75 3.91
CA PHE A 130 8.42 11.23 4.63
C PHE A 130 7.94 12.26 5.67
N ASP A 131 6.64 12.55 5.65
CA ASP A 131 6.00 13.42 6.63
C ASP A 131 5.68 12.64 7.91
N ALA A 132 6.46 12.87 8.96
CA ALA A 132 6.27 12.26 10.28
C ALA A 132 5.21 13.02 11.13
N ASP A 133 4.86 14.24 10.77
CA ASP A 133 3.88 15.07 11.46
C ASP A 133 2.45 14.90 10.91
N TYR A 134 2.33 14.19 9.75
CA TYR A 134 1.06 13.95 9.06
C TYR A 134 0.30 15.23 8.71
N ASN A 135 1.02 16.23 8.21
CA ASN A 135 0.52 17.56 7.87
C ASN A 135 0.24 17.69 6.36
N GLU A 136 -1.01 17.49 5.93
CA GLU A 136 -1.42 17.59 4.52
C GLU A 136 -1.46 19.04 3.97
N GLN A 137 -0.93 20.04 4.68
CA GLN A 137 -1.00 21.44 4.25
C GLN A 137 0.15 21.85 3.32
N ASP A 138 1.21 21.07 3.26
CA ASP A 138 2.32 21.30 2.35
C ASP A 138 2.62 20.07 1.50
N THR A 139 3.49 20.22 0.51
CA THR A 139 3.86 19.13 -0.42
C THR A 139 5.35 18.89 -0.45
N THR A 140 6.09 19.36 0.54
CA THR A 140 7.54 19.18 0.67
C THR A 140 7.89 17.84 1.30
N GLU A 141 6.99 17.35 2.14
CA GLU A 141 7.02 16.03 2.76
C GLU A 141 5.65 15.37 2.56
N MET A 142 5.58 14.04 2.52
CA MET A 142 4.33 13.29 2.35
C MET A 142 4.38 11.95 3.08
N TYR A 143 3.30 11.56 3.76
CA TYR A 143 3.12 10.20 4.24
C TYR A 143 2.42 9.32 3.18
N CYS A 144 2.37 8.01 3.39
CA CYS A 144 2.04 7.04 2.33
C CYS A 144 0.67 7.26 1.64
N THR A 145 -0.39 7.48 2.40
CA THR A 145 -1.75 7.68 1.85
C THR A 145 -1.93 9.05 1.23
N GLU A 146 -1.36 10.08 1.81
CA GLU A 146 -1.30 11.41 1.23
C GLU A 146 -0.60 11.38 -0.13
N PHE A 147 0.58 10.76 -0.21
CA PHE A 147 1.33 10.60 -1.44
C PHE A 147 0.48 9.97 -2.56
N VAL A 148 -0.17 8.82 -2.28
CA VAL A 148 -1.02 8.15 -3.27
C VAL A 148 -2.24 8.99 -3.64
N ALA A 149 -2.91 9.62 -2.67
CA ALA A 149 -4.03 10.51 -2.92
C ALA A 149 -3.63 11.72 -3.75
N TYR A 150 -2.49 12.33 -3.44
CA TYR A 150 -1.96 13.48 -4.16
C TYR A 150 -1.69 13.17 -5.63
N VAL A 151 -1.00 12.07 -5.95
CA VAL A 151 -0.67 11.74 -7.35
C VAL A 151 -1.91 11.44 -8.17
N TYR A 152 -2.92 10.81 -7.59
CA TYR A 152 -4.21 10.60 -8.23
C TYR A 152 -4.99 11.91 -8.43
N LYS A 153 -4.97 12.82 -7.46
CA LYS A 153 -5.58 14.16 -7.57
C LYS A 153 -4.92 14.95 -8.70
N GLN A 154 -3.59 14.89 -8.83
CA GLN A 154 -2.88 15.51 -9.95
C GLN A 154 -3.20 14.88 -11.30
N ALA A 155 -3.61 13.61 -11.33
CA ALA A 155 -4.10 12.92 -12.51
C ALA A 155 -5.57 13.25 -12.85
N GLY A 156 -6.22 14.11 -12.06
CA GLY A 156 -7.62 14.54 -12.26
C GLY A 156 -8.64 13.67 -11.51
N MET A 157 -8.22 12.78 -10.60
CA MET A 157 -9.10 11.90 -9.86
C MET A 157 -8.88 11.96 -8.36
N ASP A 158 -9.88 12.43 -7.63
CA ASP A 158 -9.88 12.36 -6.17
C ASP A 158 -10.32 10.97 -5.71
N ILE A 159 -9.39 10.21 -5.11
CA ILE A 159 -9.64 8.88 -4.52
C ILE A 159 -9.71 8.94 -2.99
N ALA A 160 -9.41 10.08 -2.38
CA ALA A 160 -9.36 10.26 -0.93
C ALA A 160 -10.66 10.84 -0.36
N GLY A 161 -11.36 11.68 -1.14
CA GLY A 161 -12.49 12.46 -0.62
C GLY A 161 -12.07 13.38 0.54
N ASN A 162 -13.03 13.72 1.38
CA ASN A 162 -12.84 14.62 2.52
C ASN A 162 -12.68 13.91 3.86
N GLU A 163 -12.77 12.58 3.87
CA GLU A 163 -12.68 11.80 5.11
C GLU A 163 -11.26 11.79 5.66
N ARG A 164 -11.15 12.05 6.96
CA ARG A 164 -9.88 12.01 7.69
C ARG A 164 -10.15 11.47 9.08
N GLU A 165 -9.19 10.72 9.61
CA GLU A 165 -9.23 10.25 10.99
C GLU A 165 -8.57 11.26 11.91
N ASN A 166 -9.20 11.53 13.06
CA ASN A 166 -8.59 12.34 14.13
C ASN A 166 -7.87 11.39 15.09
N ILE A 167 -6.56 11.39 15.03
CA ILE A 167 -5.71 10.62 15.94
C ILE A 167 -5.30 11.53 17.08
N GLN A 168 -5.60 11.09 18.31
CA GLN A 168 -5.21 11.84 19.50
C GLN A 168 -4.64 10.89 20.55
N THR A 169 -3.36 11.05 20.84
CA THR A 169 -2.64 10.42 21.94
C THR A 169 -2.06 11.50 22.86
N PRO A 170 -1.56 11.18 24.07
CA PRO A 170 -0.94 12.18 24.95
C PRO A 170 0.20 12.99 24.31
N TRP A 171 0.91 12.38 23.36
CA TRP A 171 2.11 12.95 22.72
C TRP A 171 1.97 13.20 21.22
N PHE A 172 0.83 12.83 20.60
CA PHE A 172 0.63 12.98 19.17
C PHE A 172 -0.82 13.32 18.83
N LYS A 173 -1.01 14.32 17.99
CA LYS A 173 -2.32 14.70 17.43
C LYS A 173 -2.16 14.92 15.94
N ALA A 174 -2.97 14.25 15.14
CA ALA A 174 -3.04 14.46 13.70
C ALA A 174 -4.45 14.27 13.19
N ARG A 175 -4.77 14.92 12.07
CA ARG A 175 -5.95 14.64 11.28
C ARG A 175 -5.49 14.19 9.90
N CYS A 176 -5.52 12.88 9.65
CA CYS A 176 -4.85 12.28 8.51
C CYS A 176 -5.71 11.31 7.72
N LEU A 177 -5.33 11.09 6.48
CA LEU A 177 -5.89 10.10 5.59
C LEU A 177 -5.33 8.73 5.94
N MET A 178 -6.19 7.77 6.28
CA MET A 178 -5.78 6.41 6.62
C MET A 178 -5.88 5.46 5.41
N PRO A 179 -5.10 4.35 5.37
CA PRO A 179 -5.16 3.40 4.26
C PRO A 179 -6.56 2.86 3.98
N TYR A 180 -7.40 2.66 4.99
CA TYR A 180 -8.75 2.15 4.82
C TYR A 180 -9.69 3.14 4.11
N HIS A 181 -9.45 4.46 4.17
CA HIS A 181 -10.21 5.43 3.39
C HIS A 181 -10.00 5.20 1.89
N LEU A 182 -8.74 5.06 1.46
CA LEU A 182 -8.42 4.73 0.07
C LEU A 182 -8.95 3.36 -0.34
N GLN A 183 -8.86 2.36 0.55
CA GLN A 183 -9.35 1.01 0.28
C GLN A 183 -10.86 0.95 0.05
N ARG A 184 -11.63 1.84 0.70
CA ARG A 184 -13.10 1.93 0.55
C ARG A 184 -13.52 2.78 -0.66
N CYS A 185 -12.58 3.41 -1.35
CA CYS A 185 -12.87 4.24 -2.51
C CYS A 185 -13.53 3.42 -3.62
N LYS A 186 -14.76 3.78 -4.00
CA LYS A 186 -15.53 3.09 -5.07
C LYS A 186 -14.92 3.25 -6.46
N LYS A 187 -13.97 4.16 -6.64
CA LYS A 187 -13.24 4.38 -7.90
C LYS A 187 -12.08 3.38 -8.08
N LEU A 188 -11.79 2.59 -7.04
CA LEU A 188 -10.78 1.54 -7.06
C LEU A 188 -11.46 0.19 -6.86
N ARG A 189 -11.24 -0.76 -7.76
CA ARG A 189 -11.71 -2.15 -7.59
C ARG A 189 -10.59 -3.06 -7.09
N CYS A 190 -10.94 -4.02 -6.26
CA CYS A 190 -10.00 -5.06 -5.82
C CYS A 190 -9.65 -5.99 -6.98
N VAL A 191 -8.35 -6.19 -7.22
CA VAL A 191 -7.82 -7.13 -8.22
C VAL A 191 -7.46 -8.46 -7.56
N VAL A 192 -6.68 -8.40 -6.49
CA VAL A 192 -6.25 -9.56 -5.72
C VAL A 192 -5.95 -9.17 -4.28
N ARG A 193 -6.21 -10.10 -3.34
CA ARG A 193 -5.97 -9.93 -1.89
C ARG A 193 -5.51 -11.25 -1.30
N TYR A 194 -4.55 -11.21 -0.39
CA TYR A 194 -4.13 -12.35 0.43
C TYR A 194 -3.89 -11.94 1.88
#